data_7ba714eceda5ab478b960087f611a58d
#
_entry.id   7ba714eceda5ab478b960087f611a58d
#
_cell.length_a   1.000
_cell.length_b   1.000
_cell.length_c   1.000
_cell.angle_alpha   90.00
_cell.angle_beta   90.00
_cell.angle_gamma   90.00
#
_symmetry.space_group_name_H-M   'P 1'
#
loop_
_entity.id
_entity.type
_entity.pdbx_description
1 polymer ?
#
loop_
_entity_poly.entity_id
_entity_poly.type
_entity_poly.pdbx_seq_one_letter_code
_entity_poly.pdbx_strand_id
1 'polypeptide(L)'
;VDCMSQQYDLSNKDIFTTTHYIKASKFEYDDVSLVDYIDNIWTVAFKMIANANDLIQHIEQTDAHLFEKGEMEKKMIMGEAYACRALMHFDMLRLFAPAPVNDDGQAYVPYVETYPDIHPESIKVTPFLDKVVRDLVKAKSLVADFDTTAAGVLASSSGKMRMSKANILAGPSFNYGDFFAGRGYRLTYYSITALLARVYQYAGKNEDAFRCASEVVEYGKKSGTLFYQDDFAGVTVNNGTSIADFDQKSDFKLKSSLIFAAYNEKAYEGAGIKSYFNLSSKTEDGTPLASNYFQLKRVELFTNRG
;
A
#
# COMPACT_ATOMS: atom_id res chain seq x y z
N VAL A 1 -6.98 8.87 -7.74
CA VAL A 1 -6.00 7.97 -8.37
C VAL A 1 -6.71 6.84 -9.12
N ASP A 2 -7.66 6.12 -8.50
CA ASP A 2 -8.31 4.96 -9.12
C ASP A 2 -9.08 5.30 -10.40
N CYS A 3 -9.67 6.50 -10.50
CA CYS A 3 -10.30 6.98 -11.73
C CYS A 3 -9.29 7.20 -12.86
N MET A 4 -8.06 7.61 -12.52
CA MET A 4 -6.97 7.82 -13.48
C MET A 4 -6.42 6.50 -14.03
N SER A 5 -6.52 5.41 -13.27
CA SER A 5 -6.10 4.08 -13.71
C SER A 5 -7.06 3.43 -14.72
N GLN A 6 -8.17 4.11 -15.02
CA GLN A 6 -9.22 3.66 -15.93
C GLN A 6 -9.83 2.28 -15.60
N GLN A 7 -9.77 1.90 -14.34
CA GLN A 7 -10.36 0.64 -13.86
C GLN A 7 -11.89 0.70 -13.80
N TYR A 8 -12.46 1.92 -13.84
CA TYR A 8 -13.89 2.15 -13.74
C TYR A 8 -14.42 2.77 -15.03
N ASP A 9 -15.63 2.35 -15.45
CA ASP A 9 -16.35 2.99 -16.53
C ASP A 9 -17.09 4.23 -16.03
N LEU A 10 -16.61 5.40 -16.42
CA LEU A 10 -17.19 6.70 -16.09
C LEU A 10 -17.93 7.33 -17.26
N SER A 11 -18.22 6.56 -18.32
CA SER A 11 -18.84 7.07 -19.54
C SER A 11 -20.35 7.33 -19.40
N ASN A 12 -21.01 6.71 -18.42
CA ASN A 12 -22.44 6.89 -18.21
C ASN A 12 -22.73 8.23 -17.50
N LYS A 13 -23.10 9.23 -18.29
CA LYS A 13 -23.36 10.60 -17.82
C LYS A 13 -24.59 10.72 -16.91
N ASP A 14 -25.51 9.78 -16.99
CA ASP A 14 -26.76 9.80 -16.20
C ASP A 14 -26.51 9.39 -14.74
N ILE A 15 -25.40 8.68 -14.48
CA ILE A 15 -25.01 8.20 -13.16
C ILE A 15 -24.02 9.17 -12.50
N PHE A 16 -23.19 9.88 -13.28
CA PHE A 16 -22.12 10.72 -12.77
C PHE A 16 -22.51 12.20 -12.74
N THR A 17 -23.03 12.64 -11.60
CA THR A 17 -23.19 14.07 -11.31
C THR A 17 -21.91 14.73 -10.82
N THR A 18 -20.88 13.93 -10.51
CA THR A 18 -19.63 14.40 -9.87
C THR A 18 -18.56 14.68 -10.93
N THR A 19 -18.44 15.93 -11.31
CA THR A 19 -17.57 16.42 -12.37
C THR A 19 -16.10 16.03 -12.19
N HIS A 20 -15.58 16.06 -10.93
CA HIS A 20 -14.17 15.81 -10.65
C HIS A 20 -13.71 14.36 -10.97
N TYR A 21 -14.56 13.34 -10.84
CA TYR A 21 -14.19 11.99 -11.25
C TYR A 21 -14.01 11.87 -12.77
N ILE A 22 -14.91 12.50 -13.54
CA ILE A 22 -14.83 12.53 -14.99
C ILE A 22 -13.58 13.28 -15.44
N LYS A 23 -13.29 14.41 -14.82
CA LYS A 23 -12.10 15.21 -15.10
C LYS A 23 -10.81 14.45 -14.78
N ALA A 24 -10.75 13.81 -13.60
CA ALA A 24 -9.62 12.96 -13.22
C ALA A 24 -9.37 11.81 -14.20
N SER A 25 -10.43 11.14 -14.69
CA SER A 25 -10.30 10.04 -15.65
C SER A 25 -9.82 10.49 -17.04
N LYS A 26 -10.00 11.75 -17.36
CA LYS A 26 -9.52 12.37 -18.60
C LYS A 26 -8.18 13.07 -18.46
N PHE A 27 -7.59 13.03 -17.26
CA PHE A 27 -6.32 13.71 -16.93
C PHE A 27 -6.38 15.24 -17.10
N GLU A 28 -7.58 15.84 -16.93
CA GLU A 28 -7.80 17.29 -17.01
C GLU A 28 -7.45 17.94 -15.66
N TYR A 29 -6.16 17.94 -15.28
CA TYR A 29 -5.70 18.36 -13.95
C TYR A 29 -5.85 19.85 -13.67
N ASP A 30 -5.97 20.69 -14.71
CA ASP A 30 -6.16 22.14 -14.58
C ASP A 30 -7.60 22.52 -14.23
N ASP A 31 -8.52 21.54 -14.17
CA ASP A 31 -9.91 21.79 -13.84
C ASP A 31 -10.05 22.16 -12.36
N VAL A 32 -10.75 23.27 -12.10
CA VAL A 32 -10.96 23.83 -10.74
C VAL A 32 -11.56 22.81 -9.77
N SER A 33 -12.36 21.85 -10.25
CA SER A 33 -12.96 20.81 -9.42
C SER A 33 -11.96 19.79 -8.88
N LEU A 34 -10.71 19.76 -9.37
CA LEU A 34 -9.66 18.85 -8.93
C LEU A 34 -8.63 19.51 -8.00
N VAL A 35 -8.54 20.83 -7.97
CA VAL A 35 -7.49 21.57 -7.23
C VAL A 35 -7.43 21.14 -5.78
N ASP A 36 -8.56 21.21 -5.06
CA ASP A 36 -8.63 20.86 -3.64
C ASP A 36 -8.22 19.39 -3.38
N TYR A 37 -8.55 18.48 -4.29
CA TYR A 37 -8.16 17.06 -4.16
C TYR A 37 -6.66 16.86 -4.36
N ILE A 38 -6.06 17.57 -5.32
CA ILE A 38 -4.63 17.51 -5.62
C ILE A 38 -3.84 18.12 -4.44
N ASP A 39 -4.25 19.28 -3.96
CA ASP A 39 -3.64 19.96 -2.82
C ASP A 39 -3.74 19.13 -1.54
N ASN A 40 -4.86 18.45 -1.33
CA ASN A 40 -5.03 17.57 -0.19
C ASN A 40 -4.10 16.35 -0.26
N ILE A 41 -3.91 15.75 -1.46
CA ILE A 41 -2.95 14.64 -1.63
C ILE A 41 -1.54 15.11 -1.24
N TRP A 42 -1.12 16.27 -1.73
CA TRP A 42 0.19 16.85 -1.41
C TRP A 42 0.33 17.11 0.09
N THR A 43 -0.62 17.82 0.67
CA THR A 43 -0.59 18.21 2.08
C THR A 43 -0.56 17.02 3.02
N VAL A 44 -1.41 16.01 2.78
CA VAL A 44 -1.48 14.81 3.62
C VAL A 44 -0.20 13.99 3.50
N ALA A 45 0.36 13.82 2.29
CA ALA A 45 1.58 13.06 2.11
C ALA A 45 2.78 13.74 2.79
N PHE A 46 2.96 15.06 2.63
CA PHE A 46 4.04 15.77 3.30
C PHE A 46 3.85 15.88 4.81
N LYS A 47 2.62 15.88 5.31
CA LYS A 47 2.36 15.72 6.75
C LYS A 47 2.80 14.35 7.27
N MET A 48 2.58 13.27 6.51
CA MET A 48 3.08 11.94 6.88
C MET A 48 4.61 11.89 6.85
N ILE A 49 5.25 12.52 5.87
CA ILE A 49 6.70 12.65 5.76
C ILE A 49 7.27 13.42 6.96
N ALA A 50 6.65 14.54 7.33
CA ALA A 50 7.04 15.34 8.49
C ALA A 50 6.97 14.53 9.79
N ASN A 51 5.87 13.79 10.00
CA ASN A 51 5.72 12.91 11.17
C ASN A 51 6.78 11.79 11.18
N ALA A 52 7.11 11.22 10.03
CA ALA A 52 8.17 10.20 9.93
C ALA A 52 9.54 10.79 10.27
N ASN A 53 9.85 12.00 9.79
CA ASN A 53 11.10 12.70 10.12
C ASN A 53 11.21 13.04 11.60
N ASP A 54 10.14 13.58 12.19
CA ASP A 54 10.08 13.87 13.62
C ASP A 54 10.32 12.61 14.46
N LEU A 55 9.64 11.52 14.12
CA LEU A 55 9.85 10.22 14.78
C LEU A 55 11.29 9.72 14.64
N ILE A 56 11.87 9.77 13.43
CA ILE A 56 13.25 9.32 13.20
C ILE A 56 14.24 10.12 14.05
N GLN A 57 14.12 11.45 14.05
CA GLN A 57 15.03 12.32 14.82
C GLN A 57 14.95 12.07 16.33
N HIS A 58 13.75 11.83 16.86
CA HIS A 58 13.58 11.58 18.29
C HIS A 58 13.99 10.16 18.67
N ILE A 59 13.64 9.15 17.90
CA ILE A 59 13.94 7.75 18.25
C ILE A 59 15.43 7.46 18.17
N GLU A 60 16.18 8.11 17.29
CA GLU A 60 17.64 7.96 17.23
C GLU A 60 18.32 8.33 18.55
N GLN A 61 17.82 9.35 19.25
CA GLN A 61 18.33 9.86 20.51
C GLN A 61 17.74 9.15 21.75
N THR A 62 16.69 8.36 21.56
CA THR A 62 15.98 7.69 22.66
C THR A 62 16.75 6.46 23.11
N ASP A 63 16.92 6.28 24.43
CA ASP A 63 17.59 5.10 24.97
C ASP A 63 16.76 3.83 24.73
N ALA A 64 17.44 2.77 24.29
CA ALA A 64 16.80 1.51 23.95
C ALA A 64 16.12 0.83 25.15
N HIS A 65 16.57 1.07 26.39
CA HIS A 65 15.96 0.48 27.58
C HIS A 65 14.53 0.99 27.86
N LEU A 66 14.11 2.07 27.21
CA LEU A 66 12.73 2.58 27.29
C LEU A 66 11.72 1.76 26.47
N PHE A 67 12.20 0.88 25.61
CA PHE A 67 11.37 -0.01 24.81
C PHE A 67 11.26 -1.39 25.48
N GLU A 68 10.08 -2.02 25.42
CA GLU A 68 9.84 -3.32 26.07
C GLU A 68 10.81 -4.40 25.57
N LYS A 69 11.13 -4.40 24.28
CA LYS A 69 12.07 -5.33 23.65
C LYS A 69 13.40 -4.64 23.28
N GLY A 70 13.72 -3.55 23.94
CA GLY A 70 15.00 -2.86 23.82
C GLY A 70 15.34 -2.42 22.41
N GLU A 71 16.57 -2.64 22.00
CA GLU A 71 17.11 -2.21 20.71
C GLU A 71 16.36 -2.79 19.51
N MET A 72 15.82 -4.00 19.63
CA MET A 72 15.07 -4.64 18.55
C MET A 72 13.76 -3.88 18.23
N GLU A 73 13.02 -3.49 19.26
CA GLU A 73 11.78 -2.71 19.09
C GLU A 73 12.09 -1.30 18.58
N LYS A 74 13.09 -0.64 19.14
CA LYS A 74 13.60 0.66 18.68
C LYS A 74 13.93 0.63 17.19
N LYS A 75 14.74 -0.33 16.75
CA LYS A 75 15.12 -0.50 15.35
C LYS A 75 13.92 -0.77 14.44
N MET A 76 12.95 -1.56 14.89
CA MET A 76 11.75 -1.84 14.13
C MET A 76 10.94 -0.57 13.89
N ILE A 77 10.69 0.24 14.94
CA ILE A 77 9.94 1.50 14.80
C ILE A 77 10.68 2.44 13.84
N MET A 78 11.99 2.57 14.02
CA MET A 78 12.82 3.43 13.17
C MET A 78 12.82 2.94 11.71
N GLY A 79 12.95 1.63 11.48
CA GLY A 79 12.92 1.06 10.14
C GLY A 79 11.57 1.28 9.43
N GLU A 80 10.46 1.10 10.13
CA GLU A 80 9.13 1.37 9.59
C GLU A 80 8.92 2.86 9.29
N ALA A 81 9.49 3.77 10.10
CA ALA A 81 9.44 5.21 9.83
C ALA A 81 10.23 5.59 8.57
N TYR A 82 11.45 5.05 8.38
CA TYR A 82 12.22 5.22 7.14
C TYR A 82 11.47 4.68 5.93
N ALA A 83 10.86 3.51 6.04
CA ALA A 83 10.08 2.91 4.95
C ALA A 83 8.82 3.72 4.62
N CYS A 84 8.12 4.26 5.62
CA CYS A 84 6.97 5.14 5.43
C CYS A 84 7.38 6.43 4.72
N ARG A 85 8.47 7.06 5.15
CA ARG A 85 9.02 8.25 4.50
C ARG A 85 9.34 8.00 3.03
N ALA A 86 10.02 6.91 2.76
CA ALA A 86 10.39 6.52 1.39
C ALA A 86 9.16 6.21 0.52
N LEU A 87 8.17 5.49 1.05
CA LEU A 87 6.93 5.19 0.35
C LEU A 87 6.16 6.45 -0.04
N MET A 88 5.99 7.38 0.91
CA MET A 88 5.29 8.64 0.64
C MET A 88 6.03 9.50 -0.38
N HIS A 89 7.35 9.64 -0.25
CA HIS A 89 8.15 10.34 -1.25
C HIS A 89 8.06 9.70 -2.63
N PHE A 90 8.14 8.38 -2.71
CA PHE A 90 8.04 7.68 -4.00
C PHE A 90 6.67 7.89 -4.66
N ASP A 91 5.59 7.88 -3.89
CA ASP A 91 4.27 8.17 -4.43
C ASP A 91 4.14 9.65 -4.86
N MET A 92 4.73 10.60 -4.14
CA MET A 92 4.77 12.00 -4.56
C MET A 92 5.57 12.18 -5.85
N LEU A 93 6.72 11.54 -5.99
CA LEU A 93 7.47 11.59 -7.24
C LEU A 93 6.63 11.06 -8.42
N ARG A 94 5.95 9.93 -8.25
CA ARG A 94 5.13 9.33 -9.31
C ARG A 94 3.91 10.15 -9.72
N LEU A 95 3.38 10.95 -8.79
CA LEU A 95 2.20 11.77 -9.04
C LEU A 95 2.54 13.17 -9.60
N PHE A 96 3.70 13.72 -9.22
CA PHE A 96 4.02 15.12 -9.45
C PHE A 96 5.31 15.36 -10.29
N ALA A 97 5.94 14.31 -10.77
CA ALA A 97 7.10 14.40 -11.65
C ALA A 97 6.95 13.48 -12.88
N PRO A 98 7.66 13.76 -13.98
CA PRO A 98 7.71 12.82 -15.11
C PRO A 98 8.34 11.50 -14.70
N ALA A 99 7.96 10.43 -15.39
CA ALA A 99 8.61 9.13 -15.21
C ALA A 99 10.08 9.23 -15.67
N PRO A 100 11.01 8.42 -15.10
CA PRO A 100 12.44 8.50 -15.46
C PRO A 100 12.73 8.40 -16.95
N VAL A 101 11.90 7.65 -17.70
CA VAL A 101 12.02 7.51 -19.16
C VAL A 101 11.72 8.82 -19.91
N ASN A 102 10.99 9.72 -19.27
CA ASN A 102 10.60 11.03 -19.81
C ASN A 102 11.21 12.18 -18.99
N ASP A 103 12.26 11.92 -18.20
CA ASP A 103 12.90 12.90 -17.34
C ASP A 103 13.52 14.04 -18.20
N ASP A 104 13.08 15.24 -17.97
CA ASP A 104 13.57 16.47 -18.65
C ASP A 104 14.70 17.16 -17.87
N GLY A 105 15.16 16.55 -16.77
CA GLY A 105 16.23 17.06 -15.92
C GLY A 105 15.83 18.21 -15.00
N GLN A 106 14.53 18.52 -14.89
CA GLN A 106 14.03 19.53 -13.98
C GLN A 106 13.79 18.94 -12.57
N ALA A 107 13.65 19.83 -11.60
CA ALA A 107 13.35 19.48 -10.20
C ALA A 107 11.86 19.74 -9.93
N TYR A 108 11.14 18.71 -9.47
CA TYR A 108 9.69 18.78 -9.30
C TYR A 108 9.24 18.68 -7.86
N VAL A 109 9.84 17.76 -7.09
CA VAL A 109 9.39 17.37 -5.75
C VAL A 109 10.57 17.44 -4.79
N PRO A 110 10.41 17.98 -3.58
CA PRO A 110 11.45 17.96 -2.56
C PRO A 110 11.53 16.59 -1.89
N TYR A 111 12.75 16.15 -1.55
CA TYR A 111 12.97 15.01 -0.68
C TYR A 111 13.34 15.49 0.72
N VAL A 112 12.36 15.51 1.62
CA VAL A 112 12.46 16.10 2.96
C VAL A 112 12.95 15.05 3.96
N GLU A 113 14.09 15.34 4.62
CA GLU A 113 14.78 14.40 5.53
C GLU A 113 14.80 14.86 6.98
N THR A 114 14.39 16.10 7.25
CA THR A 114 14.42 16.71 8.58
C THR A 114 13.06 17.29 8.96
N TYR A 115 12.88 17.54 10.25
CA TYR A 115 11.70 18.21 10.79
C TYR A 115 12.13 19.21 11.88
N PRO A 116 11.65 20.45 11.87
CA PRO A 116 10.88 21.08 10.77
C PRO A 116 11.75 21.42 9.56
N ASP A 117 11.18 21.33 8.35
CA ASP A 117 11.75 21.90 7.14
C ASP A 117 10.61 22.64 6.42
N ILE A 118 10.69 23.98 6.44
CA ILE A 118 9.61 24.85 5.96
C ILE A 118 9.82 25.36 4.53
N HIS A 119 11.02 25.17 3.98
CA HIS A 119 11.36 25.59 2.62
C HIS A 119 12.21 24.52 1.90
N PRO A 120 11.73 23.29 1.79
CA PRO A 120 12.51 22.24 1.16
C PRO A 120 12.65 22.50 -0.35
N GLU A 121 13.87 22.34 -0.85
CA GLU A 121 14.14 22.47 -2.27
C GLU A 121 13.77 21.21 -3.04
N SER A 122 13.11 21.39 -4.19
CA SER A 122 12.85 20.30 -5.13
C SER A 122 14.15 19.79 -5.72
N ILE A 123 14.22 18.50 -6.01
CA ILE A 123 15.38 17.84 -6.61
C ILE A 123 15.00 17.05 -7.86
N LYS A 124 16.00 16.74 -8.70
CA LYS A 124 15.83 15.97 -9.93
C LYS A 124 15.39 14.53 -9.65
N VAL A 125 14.76 13.89 -10.63
CA VAL A 125 14.18 12.55 -10.52
C VAL A 125 15.20 11.49 -10.10
N THR A 126 16.38 11.44 -10.74
CA THR A 126 17.40 10.43 -10.43
C THR A 126 17.93 10.54 -8.98
N PRO A 127 18.45 11.69 -8.49
CA PRO A 127 18.88 11.80 -7.10
C PRO A 127 17.72 11.61 -6.10
N PHE A 128 16.48 11.91 -6.48
CA PHE A 128 15.33 11.64 -5.65
C PHE A 128 15.14 10.12 -5.45
N LEU A 129 15.18 9.34 -6.53
CA LEU A 129 15.08 7.89 -6.47
C LEU A 129 16.22 7.24 -5.70
N ASP A 130 17.45 7.78 -5.82
CA ASP A 130 18.58 7.30 -5.01
C ASP A 130 18.35 7.51 -3.51
N LYS A 131 17.73 8.62 -3.10
CA LYS A 131 17.33 8.86 -1.71
C LYS A 131 16.23 7.90 -1.25
N VAL A 132 15.21 7.63 -2.09
CA VAL A 132 14.17 6.62 -1.81
C VAL A 132 14.81 5.25 -1.58
N VAL A 133 15.70 4.82 -2.46
CA VAL A 133 16.40 3.52 -2.35
C VAL A 133 17.23 3.48 -1.08
N ARG A 134 18.00 4.53 -0.77
CA ARG A 134 18.81 4.62 0.44
C ARG A 134 17.96 4.41 1.70
N ASP A 135 16.83 5.09 1.81
CA ASP A 135 15.93 5.00 2.95
C ASP A 135 15.31 3.61 3.08
N LEU A 136 14.91 3.00 1.95
CA LEU A 136 14.38 1.63 1.94
C LEU A 136 15.44 0.58 2.31
N VAL A 137 16.68 0.72 1.85
CA VAL A 137 17.80 -0.16 2.24
C VAL A 137 18.08 -0.03 3.74
N LYS A 138 18.10 1.20 4.27
CA LYS A 138 18.25 1.45 5.72
C LYS A 138 17.10 0.81 6.49
N ALA A 139 15.86 1.05 6.05
CA ALA A 139 14.66 0.48 6.66
C ALA A 139 14.72 -1.06 6.69
N LYS A 140 15.02 -1.68 5.55
CA LYS A 140 15.15 -3.14 5.43
C LYS A 140 16.15 -3.70 6.43
N SER A 141 17.31 -3.05 6.58
CA SER A 141 18.34 -3.49 7.52
C SER A 141 17.90 -3.39 8.99
N LEU A 142 17.11 -2.36 9.32
CA LEU A 142 16.64 -2.13 10.69
C LEU A 142 15.55 -3.11 11.13
N VAL A 143 14.61 -3.44 10.26
CA VAL A 143 13.53 -4.39 10.59
C VAL A 143 13.98 -5.85 10.51
N ALA A 144 15.12 -6.13 9.89
CA ALA A 144 15.63 -7.48 9.71
C ALA A 144 15.86 -8.21 11.06
N ASP A 145 16.27 -7.48 12.09
CA ASP A 145 16.58 -8.05 13.40
C ASP A 145 15.42 -8.86 14.01
N PHE A 146 14.18 -8.51 13.69
CA PHE A 146 13.01 -9.29 14.09
C PHE A 146 12.43 -10.10 12.93
N ASP A 147 12.16 -9.47 11.78
CA ASP A 147 11.35 -10.06 10.72
C ASP A 147 11.99 -11.31 10.08
N THR A 148 13.33 -11.45 10.16
CA THR A 148 14.04 -12.62 9.65
C THR A 148 14.23 -13.73 10.70
N THR A 149 13.84 -13.51 11.94
CA THR A 149 13.85 -14.54 12.99
C THR A 149 12.70 -15.54 12.83
N ALA A 150 12.79 -16.69 13.49
CA ALA A 150 11.69 -17.65 13.48
C ALA A 150 10.37 -17.06 14.02
N ALA A 151 10.43 -16.17 15.01
CA ALA A 151 9.26 -15.47 15.55
C ALA A 151 8.68 -14.47 14.55
N GLY A 152 9.52 -13.68 13.88
CA GLY A 152 9.10 -12.74 12.83
C GLY A 152 8.49 -13.46 11.62
N VAL A 153 9.10 -14.56 11.21
CA VAL A 153 8.57 -15.44 10.15
C VAL A 153 7.20 -15.99 10.55
N LEU A 154 7.05 -16.48 11.79
CA LEU A 154 5.77 -16.97 12.30
C LEU A 154 4.70 -15.85 12.32
N ALA A 155 5.04 -14.67 12.82
CA ALA A 155 4.15 -13.51 12.87
C ALA A 155 3.71 -13.05 11.46
N SER A 156 4.56 -13.24 10.47
CA SER A 156 4.31 -12.89 9.07
C SER A 156 3.62 -13.99 8.28
N SER A 157 3.76 -15.28 8.65
CA SER A 157 3.26 -16.42 7.88
C SER A 157 1.90 -16.93 8.34
N SER A 158 1.56 -16.77 9.62
CA SER A 158 0.23 -17.15 10.10
C SER A 158 -0.84 -16.22 9.53
N GLY A 159 -1.72 -16.73 8.68
CA GLY A 159 -2.81 -15.94 8.08
C GLY A 159 -3.72 -15.27 9.11
N LYS A 160 -3.83 -15.86 10.31
CA LYS A 160 -4.57 -15.28 11.42
C LYS A 160 -3.78 -14.19 12.15
N MET A 161 -2.50 -14.42 12.43
CA MET A 161 -1.65 -13.43 13.11
C MET A 161 -1.32 -12.24 12.22
N ARG A 162 -0.99 -12.51 10.98
CA ARG A 162 -0.50 -11.51 10.03
C ARG A 162 -1.48 -10.36 9.81
N MET A 163 -2.77 -10.65 9.72
CA MET A 163 -3.84 -9.69 9.46
C MET A 163 -4.76 -9.51 10.68
N SER A 164 -4.25 -9.74 11.89
CA SER A 164 -4.95 -9.52 13.14
C SER A 164 -4.35 -8.38 13.92
N LYS A 165 -5.17 -7.66 14.68
CA LYS A 165 -4.73 -6.64 15.64
C LYS A 165 -4.21 -7.24 16.95
N ALA A 166 -4.52 -8.49 17.24
CA ALA A 166 -4.23 -9.10 18.53
C ALA A 166 -3.44 -10.38 18.36
N ASN A 167 -2.52 -10.59 19.29
CA ASN A 167 -1.69 -11.79 19.42
C ASN A 167 -2.48 -13.04 19.85
N ILE A 168 -3.81 -13.00 19.81
CA ILE A 168 -4.74 -13.99 20.38
C ILE A 168 -4.50 -15.42 19.84
N LEU A 169 -3.75 -15.56 18.74
CA LEU A 169 -3.64 -16.83 18.02
C LEU A 169 -2.21 -17.40 17.96
N ALA A 170 -1.24 -16.68 18.54
CA ALA A 170 0.14 -17.12 18.49
C ALA A 170 0.46 -18.27 19.45
N GLY A 171 -0.41 -18.51 20.41
CA GLY A 171 -0.17 -19.49 21.45
C GLY A 171 1.04 -19.13 22.35
N PRO A 172 1.40 -19.99 23.30
CA PRO A 172 2.46 -19.73 24.27
C PRO A 172 3.88 -19.61 23.66
N SER A 173 4.04 -19.95 22.39
CA SER A 173 5.33 -19.88 21.71
C SER A 173 5.67 -18.48 21.15
N PHE A 174 4.72 -17.54 21.12
CA PHE A 174 4.95 -16.17 20.66
C PHE A 174 4.97 -15.19 21.84
N ASN A 175 6.12 -14.94 22.39
CA ASN A 175 6.31 -14.10 23.60
C ASN A 175 6.84 -12.69 23.27
N TYR A 176 6.31 -12.07 22.19
CA TYR A 176 6.76 -10.74 21.76
C TYR A 176 5.72 -9.63 21.96
N GLY A 177 4.46 -9.97 22.33
CA GLY A 177 3.39 -9.00 22.56
C GLY A 177 2.72 -8.51 21.26
N ASP A 178 1.69 -7.69 21.44
CA ASP A 178 0.82 -7.23 20.34
C ASP A 178 1.53 -6.30 19.36
N PHE A 179 2.56 -5.58 19.81
CA PHE A 179 3.36 -4.69 18.95
C PHE A 179 3.99 -5.44 17.77
N PHE A 180 4.41 -6.68 17.97
CA PHE A 180 5.05 -7.51 16.96
C PHE A 180 4.07 -8.37 16.15
N ALA A 181 2.77 -8.31 16.47
CA ALA A 181 1.72 -8.96 15.68
C ALA A 181 1.26 -8.09 14.50
N GLY A 182 0.32 -8.59 13.70
CA GLY A 182 -0.28 -7.81 12.61
C GLY A 182 0.70 -7.41 11.51
N ARG A 183 1.71 -8.23 11.24
CA ARG A 183 2.80 -7.90 10.31
C ARG A 183 2.34 -7.61 8.88
N GLY A 184 1.15 -8.08 8.46
CA GLY A 184 0.58 -7.75 7.16
C GLY A 184 0.12 -6.29 7.02
N TYR A 185 -0.05 -5.60 8.14
CA TYR A 185 -0.39 -4.16 8.18
C TYR A 185 0.82 -3.26 8.45
N ARG A 186 2.02 -3.83 8.49
CA ARG A 186 3.26 -3.12 8.80
C ARG A 186 4.25 -3.18 7.64
N LEU A 187 5.17 -2.22 7.59
CA LEU A 187 6.25 -2.22 6.61
C LEU A 187 7.36 -3.17 7.08
N THR A 188 7.17 -4.45 6.76
CA THR A 188 8.06 -5.55 7.11
C THR A 188 9.26 -5.66 6.17
N TYR A 189 10.24 -6.49 6.53
CA TYR A 189 11.37 -6.82 5.68
C TYR A 189 10.96 -7.19 4.24
N TYR A 190 9.93 -8.03 4.07
CA TYR A 190 9.48 -8.45 2.75
C TYR A 190 8.63 -7.42 2.02
N SER A 191 7.84 -6.63 2.74
CA SER A 191 7.10 -5.53 2.12
C SER A 191 8.03 -4.41 1.67
N ILE A 192 9.08 -4.11 2.44
CA ILE A 192 10.14 -3.17 2.05
C ILE A 192 10.93 -3.71 0.86
N THR A 193 11.23 -5.01 0.84
CA THR A 193 11.92 -5.66 -0.30
C THR A 193 11.07 -5.60 -1.57
N ALA A 194 9.76 -5.83 -1.47
CA ALA A 194 8.84 -5.69 -2.60
C ALA A 194 8.74 -4.21 -3.07
N LEU A 195 8.74 -3.26 -2.15
CA LEU A 195 8.77 -1.84 -2.48
C LEU A 195 10.09 -1.45 -3.17
N LEU A 196 11.24 -1.97 -2.72
CA LEU A 196 12.52 -1.82 -3.42
C LEU A 196 12.46 -2.36 -4.85
N ALA A 197 11.88 -3.55 -5.06
CA ALA A 197 11.71 -4.09 -6.40
C ALA A 197 10.91 -3.13 -7.30
N ARG A 198 9.83 -2.56 -6.79
CA ARG A 198 8.99 -1.59 -7.49
C ARG A 198 9.73 -0.29 -7.80
N VAL A 199 10.52 0.24 -6.84
CA VAL A 199 11.32 1.46 -7.03
C VAL A 199 12.42 1.23 -8.05
N TYR A 200 13.14 0.11 -7.96
CA TYR A 200 14.18 -0.23 -8.93
C TYR A 200 13.62 -0.42 -10.34
N GLN A 201 12.47 -1.10 -10.47
CA GLN A 201 11.80 -1.22 -11.77
C GLN A 201 11.42 0.14 -12.34
N TYR A 202 10.85 1.02 -11.52
CA TYR A 202 10.50 2.38 -11.94
C TYR A 202 11.73 3.21 -12.35
N ALA A 203 12.87 2.99 -11.68
CA ALA A 203 14.16 3.62 -11.99
C ALA A 203 14.89 2.99 -13.19
N GLY A 204 14.33 1.94 -13.83
CA GLY A 204 14.98 1.19 -14.91
C GLY A 204 16.12 0.27 -14.46
N LYS A 205 16.34 0.08 -13.16
CA LYS A 205 17.36 -0.80 -12.57
C LYS A 205 16.83 -2.26 -12.50
N ASN A 206 16.63 -2.89 -13.66
CA ASN A 206 15.89 -4.15 -13.79
C ASN A 206 16.55 -5.34 -13.06
N GLU A 207 17.88 -5.42 -13.01
CA GLU A 207 18.59 -6.48 -12.28
C GLU A 207 18.34 -6.40 -10.77
N ASP A 208 18.41 -5.21 -10.20
CA ASP A 208 18.11 -4.96 -8.79
C ASP A 208 16.64 -5.24 -8.48
N ALA A 209 15.74 -4.83 -9.38
CA ALA A 209 14.32 -5.12 -9.27
C ALA A 209 14.04 -6.63 -9.26
N PHE A 210 14.65 -7.37 -10.19
CA PHE A 210 14.52 -8.82 -10.27
C PHE A 210 15.07 -9.52 -9.02
N ARG A 211 16.24 -9.09 -8.52
CA ARG A 211 16.83 -9.63 -7.29
C ARG A 211 15.90 -9.45 -6.09
N CYS A 212 15.36 -8.26 -5.89
CA CYS A 212 14.43 -7.99 -4.80
C CYS A 212 13.11 -8.75 -4.94
N ALA A 213 12.54 -8.81 -6.15
CA ALA A 213 11.31 -9.55 -6.40
C ALA A 213 11.51 -11.05 -6.16
N SER A 214 12.64 -11.62 -6.64
CA SER A 214 12.99 -13.03 -6.43
C SER A 214 13.12 -13.38 -4.95
N GLU A 215 13.70 -12.50 -4.13
CA GLU A 215 13.81 -12.70 -2.69
C GLU A 215 12.43 -12.86 -2.04
N VAL A 216 11.45 -12.04 -2.42
CA VAL A 216 10.08 -12.12 -1.90
C VAL A 216 9.40 -13.41 -2.37
N VAL A 217 9.53 -13.77 -3.64
CA VAL A 217 8.95 -14.99 -4.22
C VAL A 217 9.52 -16.25 -3.58
N GLU A 218 10.83 -16.31 -3.41
CA GLU A 218 11.49 -17.47 -2.78
C GLU A 218 11.09 -17.63 -1.30
N TYR A 219 10.91 -16.52 -0.58
CA TYR A 219 10.35 -16.57 0.77
C TYR A 219 8.91 -17.11 0.76
N GLY A 220 8.08 -16.65 -0.16
CA GLY A 220 6.71 -17.14 -0.34
C GLY A 220 6.68 -18.65 -0.58
N LYS A 221 7.51 -19.16 -1.49
CA LYS A 221 7.64 -20.58 -1.77
C LYS A 221 8.08 -21.40 -0.55
N LYS A 222 9.07 -20.91 0.21
CA LYS A 222 9.56 -21.58 1.42
C LYS A 222 8.54 -21.60 2.53
N SER A 223 7.76 -20.53 2.70
CA SER A 223 6.72 -20.45 3.70
C SER A 223 5.51 -21.35 3.39
N GLY A 224 5.30 -21.69 2.12
CA GLY A 224 4.18 -22.49 1.63
C GLY A 224 2.80 -21.83 1.76
N THR A 225 2.74 -20.62 2.32
CA THR A 225 1.47 -19.96 2.66
C THR A 225 1.44 -18.46 2.38
N LEU A 226 2.60 -17.83 2.10
CA LEU A 226 2.71 -16.40 1.91
C LEU A 226 3.14 -16.02 0.50
N PHE A 227 2.58 -14.93 0.00
CA PHE A 227 2.90 -14.35 -1.31
C PHE A 227 2.83 -15.38 -2.45
N TYR A 228 2.13 -16.47 -2.16
CA TYR A 228 1.80 -17.45 -3.16
C TYR A 228 0.70 -16.84 -4.01
N GLN A 229 0.97 -16.70 -5.27
CA GLN A 229 -0.07 -16.51 -6.25
C GLN A 229 -0.81 -17.84 -6.31
N ASP A 230 -1.71 -18.04 -5.35
CA ASP A 230 -2.69 -19.07 -5.50
C ASP A 230 -3.43 -18.68 -6.77
N ASP A 231 -3.19 -19.41 -7.84
CA ASP A 231 -4.13 -19.45 -8.93
C ASP A 231 -5.47 -19.55 -8.26
N PHE A 232 -6.45 -18.74 -8.54
CA PHE A 232 -7.81 -18.81 -8.00
C PHE A 232 -8.31 -20.23 -7.62
N ALA A 233 -7.47 -21.21 -7.68
CA ALA A 233 -7.57 -22.60 -7.30
C ALA A 233 -7.83 -22.85 -5.82
N GLY A 234 -7.55 -21.91 -4.94
CA GLY A 234 -8.04 -21.97 -3.56
C GLY A 234 -9.53 -21.66 -3.47
N VAL A 235 -10.11 -21.05 -4.47
CA VAL A 235 -11.53 -21.07 -4.75
C VAL A 235 -11.79 -22.34 -5.59
N THR A 236 -11.66 -23.50 -4.97
CA THR A 236 -12.27 -24.69 -5.50
C THR A 236 -13.76 -24.41 -5.55
N VAL A 237 -14.24 -23.97 -6.69
CA VAL A 237 -15.62 -24.19 -7.08
C VAL A 237 -15.71 -25.69 -7.23
N ASN A 238 -15.81 -26.38 -6.09
CA ASN A 238 -16.18 -27.78 -6.08
C ASN A 238 -17.50 -27.84 -6.81
N ASN A 239 -17.53 -28.55 -7.92
CA ASN A 239 -18.69 -28.79 -8.77
C ASN A 239 -19.97 -28.85 -7.93
N GLY A 240 -20.78 -27.78 -7.97
CA GLY A 240 -22.08 -27.72 -7.36
C GLY A 240 -22.25 -26.82 -6.14
N THR A 241 -21.24 -26.14 -5.67
CA THR A 241 -21.36 -25.17 -4.58
C THR A 241 -21.94 -23.86 -5.12
N SER A 242 -23.08 -23.45 -4.60
CA SER A 242 -23.74 -22.21 -4.99
C SER A 242 -22.90 -21.00 -4.51
N ILE A 243 -23.07 -19.86 -5.19
CA ILE A 243 -22.48 -18.57 -4.76
C ILE A 243 -22.78 -18.24 -3.29
N ALA A 244 -23.83 -18.80 -2.71
CA ALA A 244 -24.20 -18.68 -1.30
C ALA A 244 -23.20 -19.33 -0.31
N ASP A 245 -22.48 -20.36 -0.73
CA ASP A 245 -21.41 -20.98 0.10
C ASP A 245 -20.12 -20.14 0.11
N PHE A 246 -20.00 -19.21 -0.82
CA PHE A 246 -18.91 -18.22 -0.87
C PHE A 246 -18.93 -17.27 0.34
N ASP A 247 -20.12 -16.97 0.88
CA ASP A 247 -20.31 -15.94 1.90
C ASP A 247 -19.73 -16.31 3.27
N GLN A 248 -19.50 -17.58 3.55
CA GLN A 248 -19.12 -18.01 4.91
C GLN A 248 -17.67 -18.47 5.08
N LYS A 249 -16.95 -18.79 4.01
CA LYS A 249 -15.62 -19.44 4.12
C LYS A 249 -14.52 -18.87 3.23
N SER A 250 -14.81 -17.94 2.34
CA SER A 250 -13.84 -17.44 1.35
C SER A 250 -13.09 -16.23 1.87
N ASP A 251 -11.77 -16.23 1.76
CA ASP A 251 -10.94 -15.06 2.03
C ASP A 251 -10.96 -14.11 0.83
N PHE A 252 -12.04 -13.33 0.71
CA PHE A 252 -12.18 -12.32 -0.35
C PHE A 252 -11.05 -11.28 -0.40
N LYS A 253 -10.30 -11.16 0.69
CA LYS A 253 -9.19 -10.20 0.78
C LYS A 253 -7.89 -10.78 0.27
N LEU A 254 -7.85 -12.07 -0.11
CA LEU A 254 -6.63 -12.76 -0.54
C LEU A 254 -5.46 -12.50 0.42
N LYS A 255 -5.71 -12.66 1.72
CA LYS A 255 -4.78 -12.28 2.78
C LYS A 255 -3.40 -12.92 2.63
N SER A 256 -3.33 -14.14 2.13
CA SER A 256 -2.06 -14.82 1.86
C SER A 256 -1.26 -14.18 0.72
N SER A 257 -1.93 -13.57 -0.25
CA SER A 257 -1.31 -12.91 -1.41
C SER A 257 -0.95 -11.46 -1.17
N LEU A 258 -1.52 -10.81 -0.15
CA LEU A 258 -1.19 -9.43 0.19
C LEU A 258 0.18 -9.33 0.82
N ILE A 259 1.08 -8.54 0.27
CA ILE A 259 2.41 -8.27 0.85
C ILE A 259 2.29 -7.23 1.96
N PHE A 260 1.51 -6.18 1.72
CA PHE A 260 1.24 -5.08 2.65
C PHE A 260 -0.18 -4.57 2.42
N ALA A 261 -0.87 -4.22 3.50
CA ALA A 261 -2.18 -3.58 3.44
C ALA A 261 -2.28 -2.48 4.51
N ALA A 262 -2.64 -1.26 4.11
CA ALA A 262 -2.99 -0.22 5.06
C ALA A 262 -4.34 -0.56 5.73
N TYR A 263 -4.38 -0.47 7.06
CA TYR A 263 -5.60 -0.70 7.82
C TYR A 263 -6.23 0.63 8.24
N ASN A 264 -7.48 0.82 7.86
CA ASN A 264 -8.30 1.93 8.35
C ASN A 264 -9.68 1.40 8.73
N GLU A 265 -9.98 1.40 10.02
CA GLU A 265 -11.25 0.92 10.59
C GLU A 265 -12.47 1.70 10.07
N LYS A 266 -12.28 2.98 9.81
CA LYS A 266 -13.33 3.91 9.38
C LYS A 266 -13.37 4.15 7.86
N ALA A 267 -12.50 3.52 7.08
CA ALA A 267 -12.42 3.76 5.64
C ALA A 267 -13.73 3.48 4.93
N TYR A 268 -14.44 2.43 5.35
CA TYR A 268 -15.71 2.04 4.75
C TYR A 268 -16.85 3.02 5.07
N GLU A 269 -16.86 3.56 6.29
CA GLU A 269 -17.93 4.47 6.75
C GLU A 269 -17.59 5.93 6.48
N GLY A 270 -16.37 6.33 6.80
CA GLY A 270 -15.96 7.75 6.79
C GLY A 270 -15.64 8.32 5.43
N ALA A 271 -15.20 7.49 4.47
CA ALA A 271 -14.80 7.95 3.14
C ALA A 271 -15.92 7.87 2.09
N GLY A 272 -17.15 7.52 2.48
CA GLY A 272 -18.25 7.36 1.53
C GLY A 272 -18.09 6.17 0.57
N ILE A 273 -17.07 5.31 0.77
CA ILE A 273 -16.78 4.16 -0.11
C ILE A 273 -18.01 3.29 -0.28
N LYS A 274 -18.79 3.11 0.80
CA LYS A 274 -20.06 2.38 0.75
C LYS A 274 -21.01 2.91 -0.32
N SER A 275 -21.10 4.22 -0.49
CA SER A 275 -22.00 4.84 -1.47
C SER A 275 -21.57 4.57 -2.92
N TYR A 276 -20.27 4.40 -3.16
CA TYR A 276 -19.75 4.12 -4.50
C TYR A 276 -19.98 2.68 -4.97
N PHE A 277 -20.13 1.75 -4.03
CA PHE A 277 -20.26 0.31 -4.31
C PHE A 277 -21.57 -0.31 -3.83
N ASN A 278 -22.48 0.50 -3.24
CA ASN A 278 -23.75 -0.02 -2.72
C ASN A 278 -24.79 -0.17 -3.84
N LEU A 279 -25.15 -1.40 -4.11
CA LEU A 279 -26.21 -1.79 -5.07
C LEU A 279 -27.65 -1.65 -4.52
N SER A 280 -27.81 -1.28 -3.26
CA SER A 280 -29.08 -1.51 -2.54
C SER A 280 -30.04 -0.33 -2.45
N SER A 281 -29.75 0.82 -3.09
CA SER A 281 -30.77 1.87 -3.19
C SER A 281 -31.69 1.59 -4.36
N LYS A 282 -32.88 1.11 -4.05
CA LYS A 282 -33.99 0.98 -4.99
C LYS A 282 -34.94 2.16 -4.78
N THR A 283 -35.51 2.68 -5.87
CA THR A 283 -36.68 3.54 -5.82
C THR A 283 -37.88 2.77 -5.29
N GLU A 284 -38.94 3.45 -4.87
CA GLU A 284 -40.17 2.81 -4.37
C GLU A 284 -40.81 1.85 -5.37
N ASP A 285 -40.58 2.03 -6.67
CA ASP A 285 -41.02 1.16 -7.76
C ASP A 285 -40.08 -0.04 -8.03
N GLY A 286 -39.01 -0.19 -7.22
CA GLY A 286 -38.05 -1.28 -7.34
C GLY A 286 -36.97 -1.07 -8.40
N THR A 287 -36.94 0.07 -9.09
CA THR A 287 -35.90 0.43 -10.03
C THR A 287 -34.59 0.65 -9.24
N PRO A 288 -33.46 0.01 -9.60
CA PRO A 288 -32.21 0.32 -8.96
C PRO A 288 -31.89 1.80 -9.13
N LEU A 289 -31.82 2.56 -8.04
CA LEU A 289 -31.17 3.87 -8.09
C LEU A 289 -29.75 3.61 -8.56
N ALA A 290 -29.37 4.25 -9.63
CA ALA A 290 -28.07 4.12 -10.27
C ALA A 290 -26.95 4.62 -9.33
N SER A 291 -26.73 3.90 -8.23
CA SER A 291 -25.72 4.17 -7.24
C SER A 291 -24.40 3.43 -7.51
N ASN A 292 -24.28 2.76 -8.64
CA ASN A 292 -23.05 2.13 -9.08
C ASN A 292 -22.18 3.17 -9.76
N TYR A 293 -21.52 4.01 -8.96
CA TYR A 293 -20.58 4.98 -9.49
C TYR A 293 -19.39 4.30 -10.19
N PHE A 294 -19.07 3.07 -9.83
CA PHE A 294 -17.92 2.38 -10.38
C PHE A 294 -18.31 1.00 -10.91
N GLN A 295 -18.56 0.91 -12.21
CA GLN A 295 -18.61 -0.38 -12.89
C GLN A 295 -17.19 -0.77 -13.31
N LEU A 296 -16.75 -1.95 -12.89
CA LEU A 296 -15.46 -2.48 -13.31
C LEU A 296 -15.53 -2.80 -14.82
N LYS A 297 -14.68 -2.18 -15.63
CA LYS A 297 -14.46 -2.51 -17.06
C LYS A 297 -13.85 -3.91 -17.28
N ARG A 298 -13.93 -4.77 -16.29
CA ARG A 298 -13.21 -6.04 -16.26
C ARG A 298 -13.55 -6.97 -17.41
N VAL A 299 -14.77 -6.88 -17.96
CA VAL A 299 -15.23 -7.79 -19.02
C VAL A 299 -14.58 -7.48 -20.36
N GLU A 300 -14.36 -6.20 -20.69
CA GLU A 300 -13.80 -5.82 -22.00
C GLU A 300 -12.29 -6.10 -22.12
N LEU A 301 -11.54 -6.09 -20.99
CA LEU A 301 -10.10 -6.36 -21.01
C LEU A 301 -9.76 -7.84 -21.28
N PHE A 302 -10.71 -8.74 -21.03
CA PHE A 302 -10.50 -10.18 -21.18
C PHE A 302 -11.22 -10.82 -22.36
N THR A 303 -12.23 -10.16 -22.95
CA THR A 303 -13.01 -10.68 -24.07
C THR A 303 -12.43 -10.36 -25.44
N ASN A 304 -11.51 -9.39 -25.56
CA ASN A 304 -10.88 -8.99 -26.83
C ASN A 304 -9.52 -9.64 -27.11
N ARG A 305 -9.21 -10.78 -26.47
CA ARG A 305 -8.10 -11.65 -26.88
C ARG A 305 -8.67 -12.96 -27.42
N GLY A 306 -9.31 -12.87 -28.58
CA GLY A 306 -9.54 -14.00 -29.44
C GLY A 306 -8.45 -14.09 -30.49
#